data_e2fe9e25b67df4fff104da63c0896d8f
#
_entry.id   e2fe9e25b67df4fff104da63c0896d8f
#
_cell.length_a   1.000
_cell.length_b   1.000
_cell.length_c   1.000
_cell.angle_alpha   90.00
_cell.angle_beta   90.00
_cell.angle_gamma   90.00
#
_symmetry.space_group_name_H-M   'P 1'
#
loop_
_entity.id
_entity.type
_entity.pdbx_description
1 polymer ?
#
loop_
_entity_poly.entity_id
_entity_poly.type
_entity_poly.pdbx_seq_one_letter_code
_entity_poly.pdbx_strand_id
1 'polypeptide(L)'
;MKKIVALVLALMLALSMLTVATAETANPVAGKKVAYIMLLPSATIFQMWKDSCADLCAALDVEFDFYFCDGDFNRWMDTINTCAAAGYDGLLVSHGNQDGSYVFLKELTEKYPELKLVCFDTQFYTDGEYQKIEGVTQLFQQDKSLVTVLLDEMIAKFGEGVRLVKVWRGPNYNSPFDRREVGWQEYEAAGKIVTVGEIQPLQDSVDSANSVTAAYLQSLNREDVDGVIAYYDLYGQGVYNAIFENANFNGEAGEALPMASVDIDQVDVTNMQTRPDIWYAAGTTDWTLNGEIAMRLLLLELAGEYGVDVVEIPGSAILASALKEDSTVENLGEIAGETYGNLSYLSVADWMPADLLHK
;
A
#
# COMPACT_ATOMS: atom_id res chain seq x y z
N MET A 1 4.02 -71.79 -13.50
CA MET A 1 4.96 -70.69 -13.79
C MET A 1 4.30 -69.44 -14.40
N LYS A 2 3.53 -69.55 -15.51
CA LYS A 2 2.88 -68.34 -16.14
C LYS A 2 1.91 -67.60 -15.22
N LYS A 3 1.17 -68.27 -14.32
CA LYS A 3 0.24 -67.61 -13.37
C LYS A 3 0.95 -66.87 -12.22
N ILE A 4 2.11 -67.36 -11.82
CA ILE A 4 2.93 -66.74 -10.72
C ILE A 4 3.63 -65.49 -11.28
N VAL A 5 4.10 -65.54 -12.53
CA VAL A 5 4.72 -64.39 -13.19
C VAL A 5 3.70 -63.26 -13.42
N ALA A 6 2.47 -63.60 -13.78
CA ALA A 6 1.39 -62.61 -13.93
C ALA A 6 0.99 -61.96 -12.59
N LEU A 7 1.02 -62.72 -11.49
CA LEU A 7 0.69 -62.19 -10.17
C LEU A 7 1.81 -61.24 -9.65
N VAL A 8 3.08 -61.60 -9.88
CA VAL A 8 4.23 -60.79 -9.52
C VAL A 8 4.27 -59.48 -10.34
N LEU A 9 3.96 -59.55 -11.66
CA LEU A 9 3.84 -58.34 -12.50
C LEU A 9 2.67 -57.44 -12.08
N ALA A 10 1.52 -58.00 -11.69
CA ALA A 10 0.39 -57.28 -11.19
C ALA A 10 0.69 -56.58 -9.82
N LEU A 11 1.44 -57.30 -8.94
CA LEU A 11 1.88 -56.69 -7.68
C LEU A 11 2.93 -55.57 -7.88
N MET A 12 3.86 -55.72 -8.84
CA MET A 12 4.80 -54.66 -9.15
C MET A 12 4.12 -53.45 -9.82
N LEU A 13 3.12 -53.66 -10.64
CA LEU A 13 2.30 -52.57 -11.18
C LEU A 13 1.42 -51.90 -10.10
N ALA A 14 0.88 -52.65 -9.17
CA ALA A 14 0.13 -52.11 -8.04
C ALA A 14 1.05 -51.35 -7.04
N LEU A 15 2.27 -51.80 -6.82
CA LEU A 15 3.27 -51.07 -6.01
C LEU A 15 3.78 -49.82 -6.75
N SER A 16 3.87 -49.82 -8.08
CA SER A 16 4.27 -48.62 -8.84
C SER A 16 3.16 -47.55 -8.96
N MET A 17 1.90 -47.93 -8.74
CA MET A 17 0.78 -46.96 -8.65
C MET A 17 0.60 -46.38 -7.24
N LEU A 18 1.28 -46.91 -6.22
CA LEU A 18 1.21 -46.43 -4.85
C LEU A 18 2.30 -45.38 -4.50
N THR A 19 3.13 -44.98 -5.45
CA THR A 19 4.18 -43.97 -5.23
C THR A 19 4.07 -42.77 -6.18
N VAL A 20 2.87 -42.39 -6.60
CA VAL A 20 2.57 -40.99 -6.83
C VAL A 20 1.93 -40.49 -5.53
N ALA A 21 2.63 -40.61 -4.42
CA ALA A 21 2.55 -39.59 -3.42
C ALA A 21 3.04 -38.34 -4.15
N THR A 22 2.15 -37.41 -4.45
CA THR A 22 2.56 -36.00 -4.61
C THR A 22 3.48 -35.76 -3.44
N ALA A 23 4.77 -35.60 -3.70
CA ALA A 23 5.66 -35.05 -2.69
C ALA A 23 5.01 -33.73 -2.30
N GLU A 24 4.35 -33.72 -1.15
CA GLU A 24 3.91 -32.49 -0.54
C GLU A 24 5.20 -31.69 -0.42
N THR A 25 5.29 -30.59 -1.19
CA THR A 25 6.48 -29.74 -1.18
C THR A 25 6.66 -29.32 0.27
N ALA A 26 7.76 -29.76 0.89
CA ALA A 26 7.98 -29.51 2.31
C ALA A 26 7.95 -28.01 2.54
N ASN A 27 7.10 -27.53 3.44
CA ASN A 27 7.02 -26.14 3.81
C ASN A 27 8.32 -25.72 4.56
N PRO A 28 9.23 -24.93 3.94
CA PRO A 28 10.53 -24.60 4.52
C PRO A 28 10.45 -23.58 5.66
N VAL A 29 9.28 -22.96 5.85
CA VAL A 29 9.08 -21.89 6.86
C VAL A 29 8.23 -22.35 8.05
N ALA A 30 7.76 -23.61 8.07
CA ALA A 30 6.98 -24.13 9.19
C ALA A 30 7.74 -24.00 10.52
N GLY A 31 7.07 -23.52 11.56
CA GLY A 31 7.64 -23.27 12.88
C GLY A 31 8.59 -22.08 12.98
N LYS A 32 8.75 -21.29 11.91
CA LYS A 32 9.44 -20.00 11.94
C LYS A 32 8.65 -18.97 12.72
N LYS A 33 9.36 -17.99 13.28
CA LYS A 33 8.75 -16.90 14.04
C LYS A 33 9.05 -15.56 13.38
N VAL A 34 7.99 -14.83 13.03
CA VAL A 34 8.09 -13.51 12.36
C VAL A 34 7.27 -12.44 13.08
N ALA A 35 7.65 -11.20 12.88
CA ALA A 35 6.85 -10.06 13.34
C ALA A 35 6.68 -9.02 12.24
N TYR A 36 5.52 -8.34 12.26
CA TYR A 36 5.31 -7.12 11.51
C TYR A 36 5.26 -5.93 12.49
N ILE A 37 6.15 -4.95 12.29
CA ILE A 37 6.32 -3.78 13.16
C ILE A 37 6.03 -2.52 12.35
N MET A 38 4.89 -1.89 12.65
CA MET A 38 4.36 -0.71 11.99
C MET A 38 4.68 0.54 12.82
N LEU A 39 5.30 1.56 12.22
CA LEU A 39 5.55 2.82 12.92
C LEU A 39 4.24 3.55 13.24
N LEU A 40 3.30 3.57 12.28
CA LEU A 40 2.06 4.33 12.38
C LEU A 40 1.08 3.76 13.41
N PRO A 41 0.09 4.54 13.88
CA PRO A 41 -0.99 4.05 14.71
C PRO A 41 -1.93 3.12 13.95
N SER A 42 -2.76 2.39 14.68
CA SER A 42 -3.78 1.53 14.08
C SER A 42 -4.79 2.34 13.25
N ALA A 43 -5.04 1.86 12.03
CA ALA A 43 -6.09 2.33 11.13
C ALA A 43 -6.72 1.13 10.43
N THR A 44 -7.89 1.29 9.81
CA THR A 44 -8.61 0.18 9.13
C THR A 44 -7.73 -0.50 8.09
N ILE A 45 -7.06 0.27 7.23
CA ILE A 45 -6.16 -0.24 6.18
C ILE A 45 -5.00 -1.06 6.76
N PHE A 46 -4.45 -0.65 7.91
CA PHE A 46 -3.35 -1.38 8.56
C PHE A 46 -3.82 -2.63 9.29
N GLN A 47 -5.10 -2.69 9.68
CA GLN A 47 -5.70 -3.93 10.16
C GLN A 47 -5.86 -4.93 9.00
N MET A 48 -6.29 -4.49 7.81
CA MET A 48 -6.36 -5.33 6.61
C MET A 48 -5.00 -5.93 6.27
N TRP A 49 -3.91 -5.13 6.34
CA TRP A 49 -2.54 -5.65 6.16
C TRP A 49 -2.16 -6.70 7.20
N LYS A 50 -2.43 -6.41 8.47
CA LYS A 50 -2.16 -7.33 9.56
C LYS A 50 -2.90 -8.66 9.37
N ASP A 51 -4.18 -8.58 9.02
CA ASP A 51 -5.04 -9.75 8.93
C ASP A 51 -4.62 -10.63 7.73
N SER A 52 -4.27 -10.03 6.58
CA SER A 52 -3.73 -10.79 5.44
C SER A 52 -2.38 -11.45 5.75
N CYS A 53 -1.49 -10.78 6.48
CA CYS A 53 -0.25 -11.38 6.96
C CYS A 53 -0.52 -12.55 7.91
N ALA A 54 -1.48 -12.40 8.83
CA ALA A 54 -1.82 -13.42 9.82
C ALA A 54 -2.41 -14.68 9.16
N ASP A 55 -3.30 -14.51 8.17
CA ASP A 55 -3.90 -15.62 7.43
C ASP A 55 -2.86 -16.43 6.67
N LEU A 56 -1.92 -15.74 5.98
CA LEU A 56 -0.81 -16.40 5.29
C LEU A 56 0.11 -17.16 6.27
N CYS A 57 0.49 -16.54 7.38
CA CYS A 57 1.33 -17.16 8.40
C CYS A 57 0.65 -18.39 9.01
N ALA A 58 -0.65 -18.29 9.33
CA ALA A 58 -1.43 -19.40 9.86
C ALA A 58 -1.51 -20.58 8.87
N ALA A 59 -1.72 -20.30 7.57
CA ALA A 59 -1.75 -21.35 6.54
C ALA A 59 -0.41 -22.05 6.36
N LEU A 60 0.70 -21.43 6.74
CA LEU A 60 2.07 -21.94 6.58
C LEU A 60 2.71 -22.37 7.91
N ASP A 61 1.93 -22.50 9.00
CA ASP A 61 2.43 -22.87 10.33
C ASP A 61 3.61 -22.00 10.81
N VAL A 62 3.45 -20.65 10.63
CA VAL A 62 4.43 -19.64 11.04
C VAL A 62 3.87 -18.88 12.24
N GLU A 63 4.67 -18.68 13.29
CA GLU A 63 4.31 -17.84 14.43
C GLU A 63 4.38 -16.37 14.01
N PHE A 64 3.28 -15.62 14.19
CA PHE A 64 3.16 -14.24 13.76
C PHE A 64 2.76 -13.31 14.89
N ASP A 65 3.54 -12.24 15.08
CA ASP A 65 3.23 -11.12 15.98
C ASP A 65 3.12 -9.81 15.20
N PHE A 66 2.27 -8.88 15.69
CA PHE A 66 2.09 -7.57 15.08
C PHE A 66 2.13 -6.45 16.12
N TYR A 67 2.84 -5.36 15.81
CA TYR A 67 3.04 -4.21 16.70
C TYR A 67 2.74 -2.89 15.98
N PHE A 68 1.87 -2.06 16.59
CA PHE A 68 1.72 -0.65 16.25
C PHE A 68 2.59 0.20 17.19
N CYS A 69 3.34 1.17 16.65
CA CYS A 69 4.24 2.03 17.41
C CYS A 69 3.73 3.46 17.59
N ASP A 70 2.50 3.75 17.14
CA ASP A 70 1.76 5.00 17.38
C ASP A 70 2.52 6.27 16.92
N GLY A 71 3.34 6.17 15.86
CA GLY A 71 4.18 7.25 15.33
C GLY A 71 5.46 7.51 16.13
N ASP A 72 5.73 6.72 17.17
CA ASP A 72 6.93 6.85 17.98
C ASP A 72 8.09 6.03 17.36
N PHE A 73 9.03 6.73 16.73
CA PHE A 73 10.17 6.12 16.07
C PHE A 73 11.13 5.43 17.05
N ASN A 74 11.27 5.92 18.28
CA ASN A 74 12.09 5.24 19.28
C ASN A 74 11.45 3.91 19.69
N ARG A 75 10.13 3.91 19.93
CA ARG A 75 9.37 2.68 20.20
C ARG A 75 9.47 1.68 19.06
N TRP A 76 9.44 2.15 17.80
CA TRP A 76 9.61 1.32 16.62
C TRP A 76 11.00 0.65 16.62
N MET A 77 12.07 1.40 16.80
CA MET A 77 13.43 0.86 16.90
C MET A 77 13.59 -0.12 18.07
N ASP A 78 13.06 0.22 19.25
CA ASP A 78 13.11 -0.63 20.44
C ASP A 78 12.35 -1.94 20.25
N THR A 79 11.19 -1.91 19.60
CA THR A 79 10.41 -3.11 19.27
C THR A 79 11.17 -4.01 18.31
N ILE A 80 11.76 -3.45 17.25
CA ILE A 80 12.61 -4.19 16.30
C ILE A 80 13.79 -4.85 17.03
N ASN A 81 14.53 -4.10 17.84
CA ASN A 81 15.63 -4.65 18.62
C ASN A 81 15.19 -5.76 19.57
N THR A 82 14.03 -5.61 20.19
CA THR A 82 13.47 -6.61 21.13
C THR A 82 13.12 -7.89 20.38
N CYS A 83 12.47 -7.82 19.24
CA CYS A 83 12.15 -8.98 18.42
C CYS A 83 13.43 -9.68 17.91
N ALA A 84 14.41 -8.91 17.40
CA ALA A 84 15.68 -9.47 16.96
C ALA A 84 16.42 -10.19 18.10
N ALA A 85 16.49 -9.57 19.29
CA ALA A 85 17.12 -10.19 20.46
C ALA A 85 16.35 -11.39 21.03
N ALA A 86 15.03 -11.45 20.82
CA ALA A 86 14.18 -12.58 21.22
C ALA A 86 14.27 -13.77 20.25
N GLY A 87 15.04 -13.66 19.17
CA GLY A 87 15.30 -14.76 18.24
C GLY A 87 14.19 -14.96 17.19
N TYR A 88 13.51 -13.89 16.78
CA TYR A 88 12.66 -13.96 15.59
C TYR A 88 13.50 -14.28 14.35
N ASP A 89 12.96 -15.11 13.45
CA ASP A 89 13.63 -15.48 12.21
C ASP A 89 13.57 -14.36 11.17
N GLY A 90 12.46 -13.60 11.14
CA GLY A 90 12.27 -12.51 10.21
C GLY A 90 11.41 -11.37 10.73
N LEU A 91 11.66 -10.18 10.23
CA LEU A 91 10.89 -8.98 10.54
C LEU A 91 10.43 -8.28 9.26
N LEU A 92 9.14 -7.97 9.20
CA LEU A 92 8.57 -7.03 8.28
C LEU A 92 8.40 -5.70 9.02
N VAL A 93 9.05 -4.65 8.55
CA VAL A 93 9.01 -3.33 9.19
C VAL A 93 8.45 -2.30 8.22
N SER A 94 7.68 -1.33 8.70
CA SER A 94 7.07 -0.36 7.81
C SER A 94 7.03 1.06 8.34
N HIS A 95 7.04 2.01 7.40
CA HIS A 95 6.91 3.45 7.60
C HIS A 95 8.00 4.08 8.46
N GLY A 96 9.18 3.46 8.54
CA GLY A 96 10.32 4.04 9.24
C GLY A 96 10.72 5.40 8.66
N ASN A 97 11.27 6.28 9.52
CA ASN A 97 11.75 7.59 9.08
C ASN A 97 12.90 7.44 8.09
N GLN A 98 12.92 8.25 7.03
CA GLN A 98 13.90 8.17 5.96
C GLN A 98 15.35 8.18 6.48
N ASP A 99 15.73 9.22 7.19
CA ASP A 99 17.13 9.44 7.58
C ASP A 99 17.60 8.51 8.71
N GLY A 100 16.70 8.16 9.65
CA GLY A 100 17.04 7.32 10.80
C GLY A 100 17.04 5.82 10.50
N SER A 101 16.18 5.38 9.58
CA SER A 101 15.98 3.95 9.34
C SER A 101 17.17 3.28 8.67
N TYR A 102 17.87 3.95 7.75
CA TYR A 102 19.01 3.37 7.06
C TYR A 102 20.12 2.94 8.02
N VAL A 103 20.60 3.87 8.86
CA VAL A 103 21.70 3.58 9.80
C VAL A 103 21.29 2.50 10.78
N PHE A 104 20.10 2.65 11.37
CA PHE A 104 19.58 1.70 12.36
C PHE A 104 19.42 0.28 11.79
N LEU A 105 18.78 0.12 10.63
CA LEU A 105 18.53 -1.19 10.04
C LEU A 105 19.81 -1.82 9.49
N LYS A 106 20.75 -1.02 9.00
CA LYS A 106 22.08 -1.51 8.60
C LYS A 106 22.84 -2.08 9.79
N GLU A 107 22.91 -1.35 10.92
CA GLU A 107 23.52 -1.85 12.16
C GLU A 107 22.81 -3.12 12.67
N LEU A 108 21.47 -3.18 12.53
CA LEU A 108 20.69 -4.35 12.91
C LEU A 108 21.08 -5.58 12.10
N THR A 109 21.19 -5.47 10.77
CA THR A 109 21.57 -6.59 9.89
C THR A 109 23.01 -7.06 10.12
N GLU A 110 23.93 -6.13 10.41
CA GLU A 110 25.30 -6.47 10.80
C GLU A 110 25.37 -7.24 12.13
N LYS A 111 24.51 -6.85 13.08
CA LYS A 111 24.44 -7.48 14.40
C LYS A 111 23.73 -8.83 14.40
N TYR A 112 22.72 -8.99 13.55
CA TYR A 112 21.90 -10.19 13.44
C TYR A 112 21.87 -10.72 11.98
N PRO A 113 22.98 -11.27 11.47
CA PRO A 113 23.12 -11.61 10.04
C PRO A 113 22.15 -12.73 9.56
N GLU A 114 21.60 -13.51 10.48
CA GLU A 114 20.62 -14.57 10.15
C GLU A 114 19.18 -14.04 10.11
N LEU A 115 18.92 -12.85 10.70
CA LEU A 115 17.61 -12.23 10.69
C LEU A 115 17.27 -11.75 9.28
N LYS A 116 16.12 -12.20 8.76
CA LYS A 116 15.61 -11.69 7.47
C LYS A 116 14.79 -10.44 7.69
N LEU A 117 14.94 -9.48 6.76
CA LEU A 117 14.32 -8.17 6.90
C LEU A 117 13.68 -7.73 5.58
N VAL A 118 12.39 -7.45 5.61
CA VAL A 118 11.66 -6.80 4.54
C VAL A 118 11.12 -5.46 5.04
N CYS A 119 11.29 -4.42 4.24
CA CYS A 119 10.84 -3.07 4.58
C CYS A 119 9.71 -2.64 3.65
N PHE A 120 8.55 -2.29 4.22
CA PHE A 120 7.43 -1.75 3.47
C PHE A 120 7.31 -0.24 3.69
N ASP A 121 7.20 0.52 2.63
CA ASP A 121 7.16 2.00 2.63
C ASP A 121 8.21 2.67 3.54
N THR A 122 9.36 2.01 3.69
CA THR A 122 10.52 2.53 4.41
C THR A 122 11.64 2.75 3.41
N GLN A 123 11.80 3.97 2.94
CA GLN A 123 12.86 4.32 2.01
C GLN A 123 14.12 4.72 2.77
N PHE A 124 15.27 4.24 2.31
CA PHE A 124 16.54 4.54 2.94
C PHE A 124 17.22 5.73 2.27
N TYR A 125 17.48 6.76 3.04
CA TYR A 125 18.24 7.92 2.60
C TYR A 125 19.39 8.21 3.54
N THR A 126 20.47 8.72 2.98
CA THR A 126 21.53 9.36 3.75
C THR A 126 22.16 10.46 2.89
N ASP A 127 22.40 11.62 3.46
CA ASP A 127 22.92 12.80 2.76
C ASP A 127 22.13 13.17 1.48
N GLY A 128 20.81 12.92 1.48
CA GLY A 128 19.92 13.19 0.34
C GLY A 128 19.98 12.18 -0.79
N GLU A 129 20.73 11.08 -0.64
CA GLU A 129 20.83 10.02 -1.63
C GLU A 129 20.16 8.73 -1.17
N TYR A 130 19.49 8.06 -2.12
CA TYR A 130 18.88 6.76 -1.89
C TYR A 130 19.94 5.69 -1.65
N GLN A 131 19.73 4.90 -0.60
CA GLN A 131 20.65 3.83 -0.19
C GLN A 131 19.95 2.46 -0.27
N LYS A 132 20.76 1.41 -0.34
CA LYS A 132 20.36 0.01 -0.19
C LYS A 132 21.10 -0.62 0.97
N ILE A 133 20.45 -1.58 1.62
CA ILE A 133 21.08 -2.46 2.60
C ILE A 133 21.10 -3.85 1.97
N GLU A 134 22.28 -4.46 1.88
CA GLU A 134 22.45 -5.80 1.31
C GLU A 134 21.62 -6.83 2.12
N GLY A 135 20.85 -7.65 1.39
CA GLY A 135 19.98 -8.65 2.01
C GLY A 135 18.67 -8.10 2.61
N VAL A 136 18.32 -6.85 2.33
CA VAL A 136 17.04 -6.25 2.73
C VAL A 136 16.21 -5.92 1.51
N THR A 137 15.05 -6.55 1.39
CA THR A 137 14.09 -6.24 0.34
C THR A 137 13.22 -5.05 0.75
N GLN A 138 13.04 -4.11 -0.17
CA GLN A 138 12.15 -2.98 -0.02
C GLN A 138 10.92 -3.16 -0.90
N LEU A 139 9.73 -2.98 -0.31
CA LEU A 139 8.44 -2.98 -1.00
C LEU A 139 7.83 -1.59 -0.89
N PHE A 140 7.41 -1.03 -2.00
CA PHE A 140 6.74 0.28 -2.04
C PHE A 140 5.42 0.20 -2.78
N GLN A 141 4.48 1.05 -2.39
CA GLN A 141 3.48 1.51 -3.32
C GLN A 141 4.18 2.39 -4.37
N GLN A 142 3.80 2.24 -5.63
CA GLN A 142 4.31 3.12 -6.68
C GLN A 142 3.63 4.49 -6.58
N ASP A 143 4.04 5.30 -5.61
CA ASP A 143 3.42 6.58 -5.25
C ASP A 143 3.23 7.54 -6.43
N LYS A 144 4.16 7.53 -7.37
CA LYS A 144 4.00 8.26 -8.62
C LYS A 144 2.72 7.83 -9.34
N SER A 145 2.43 6.54 -9.43
CA SER A 145 1.22 6.04 -10.11
C SER A 145 -0.05 6.39 -9.36
N LEU A 146 -0.01 6.46 -8.02
CA LEU A 146 -1.17 6.86 -7.21
C LEU A 146 -1.68 8.27 -7.58
N VAL A 147 -0.78 9.18 -7.91
CA VAL A 147 -1.15 10.53 -8.37
C VAL A 147 -1.45 10.54 -9.86
N THR A 148 -0.66 9.85 -10.70
CA THR A 148 -0.85 9.93 -12.15
C THR A 148 -2.16 9.30 -12.61
N VAL A 149 -2.67 8.25 -11.95
CA VAL A 149 -4.00 7.70 -12.26
C VAL A 149 -5.11 8.71 -11.97
N LEU A 150 -4.97 9.54 -10.92
CA LEU A 150 -5.92 10.61 -10.61
C LEU A 150 -5.83 11.77 -11.60
N LEU A 151 -4.61 12.12 -12.02
CA LEU A 151 -4.39 13.15 -13.05
C LEU A 151 -4.99 12.70 -14.39
N ASP A 152 -4.83 11.45 -14.78
CA ASP A 152 -5.44 10.90 -15.99
C ASP A 152 -6.98 10.96 -15.93
N GLU A 153 -7.59 10.66 -14.78
CA GLU A 153 -9.04 10.79 -14.60
C GLU A 153 -9.51 12.25 -14.67
N MET A 154 -8.76 13.20 -14.10
CA MET A 154 -9.07 14.63 -14.21
C MET A 154 -8.93 15.12 -15.66
N ILE A 155 -7.90 14.67 -16.37
CA ILE A 155 -7.72 14.99 -17.80
C ILE A 155 -8.83 14.37 -18.65
N ALA A 156 -9.22 13.14 -18.38
CA ALA A 156 -10.33 12.49 -19.09
C ALA A 156 -11.66 13.25 -18.90
N LYS A 157 -11.87 13.84 -17.72
CA LYS A 157 -13.05 14.62 -17.39
C LYS A 157 -13.04 16.03 -17.98
N PHE A 158 -11.92 16.75 -17.91
CA PHE A 158 -11.84 18.18 -18.21
C PHE A 158 -10.98 18.54 -19.44
N GLY A 159 -10.20 17.59 -19.95
CA GLY A 159 -9.25 17.80 -21.04
C GLY A 159 -7.85 18.18 -20.56
N GLU A 160 -6.89 18.17 -21.49
CA GLU A 160 -5.53 18.63 -21.23
C GLU A 160 -5.49 20.11 -20.87
N GLY A 161 -4.56 20.49 -20.00
CA GLY A 161 -4.47 21.82 -19.44
C GLY A 161 -5.45 22.07 -18.29
N VAL A 162 -6.05 21.00 -17.73
CA VAL A 162 -6.92 21.05 -16.54
C VAL A 162 -6.23 21.78 -15.39
N ARG A 163 -6.96 22.71 -14.77
CA ARG A 163 -6.46 23.61 -13.72
C ARG A 163 -6.70 23.01 -12.34
N LEU A 164 -5.64 22.61 -11.68
CA LEU A 164 -5.72 21.84 -10.43
C LEU A 164 -5.07 22.56 -9.26
N VAL A 165 -5.69 22.39 -8.09
CA VAL A 165 -5.10 22.72 -6.79
C VAL A 165 -4.56 21.45 -6.18
N LYS A 166 -3.33 21.52 -5.65
CA LYS A 166 -2.64 20.44 -4.97
C LYS A 166 -2.69 20.62 -3.45
N VAL A 167 -2.98 19.54 -2.70
CA VAL A 167 -3.00 19.56 -1.22
C VAL A 167 -2.02 18.54 -0.67
N TRP A 168 -0.95 19.00 -0.02
CA TRP A 168 0.14 18.20 0.53
C TRP A 168 0.94 18.97 1.59
N ARG A 169 1.93 18.36 2.23
CA ARG A 169 2.74 19.01 3.28
C ARG A 169 4.02 19.70 2.77
N GLY A 170 4.20 19.76 1.45
CA GLY A 170 5.40 20.34 0.83
C GLY A 170 6.55 19.33 0.71
N PRO A 171 7.66 19.77 0.06
CA PRO A 171 8.79 18.90 -0.21
C PRO A 171 9.54 18.50 1.07
N ASN A 172 10.15 17.31 1.05
CA ASN A 172 10.94 16.74 2.14
C ASN A 172 10.16 16.50 3.45
N TYR A 173 8.83 16.49 3.38
CA TYR A 173 8.01 16.14 4.54
C TYR A 173 8.05 14.63 4.80
N ASN A 174 7.73 13.83 3.79
CA ASN A 174 7.89 12.38 3.81
C ASN A 174 8.14 11.84 2.39
N SER A 175 8.73 10.67 2.32
CA SER A 175 9.10 10.03 1.06
C SER A 175 7.91 9.74 0.12
N PRO A 176 6.76 9.20 0.58
CA PRO A 176 5.60 9.03 -0.27
C PRO A 176 5.16 10.31 -0.99
N PHE A 177 5.12 11.44 -0.30
CA PHE A 177 4.71 12.70 -0.92
C PHE A 177 5.70 13.20 -1.96
N ASP A 178 7.00 13.06 -1.69
CA ASP A 178 8.04 13.44 -2.66
C ASP A 178 7.97 12.55 -3.93
N ARG A 179 7.69 11.25 -3.79
CA ARG A 179 7.47 10.34 -4.92
C ARG A 179 6.18 10.66 -5.69
N ARG A 180 5.09 11.03 -5.01
CA ARG A 180 3.83 11.50 -5.62
C ARG A 180 4.05 12.78 -6.41
N GLU A 181 4.85 13.70 -5.87
CA GLU A 181 5.17 14.98 -6.52
C GLU A 181 5.93 14.80 -7.85
N VAL A 182 6.76 13.78 -8.00
CA VAL A 182 7.43 13.47 -9.27
C VAL A 182 6.40 13.29 -10.40
N GLY A 183 5.32 12.55 -10.16
CA GLY A 183 4.25 12.36 -11.13
C GLY A 183 3.54 13.65 -11.49
N TRP A 184 3.24 14.47 -10.50
CA TRP A 184 2.62 15.78 -10.71
C TRP A 184 3.48 16.69 -11.61
N GLN A 185 4.77 16.83 -11.27
CA GLN A 185 5.71 17.68 -12.01
C GLN A 185 5.90 17.22 -13.45
N GLU A 186 5.91 15.92 -13.73
CA GLU A 186 5.98 15.39 -15.09
C GLU A 186 4.75 15.79 -15.93
N TYR A 187 3.54 15.72 -15.35
CA TYR A 187 2.32 16.10 -16.04
C TYR A 187 2.23 17.62 -16.28
N GLU A 188 2.67 18.41 -15.33
CA GLU A 188 2.75 19.87 -15.46
C GLU A 188 3.80 20.28 -16.52
N ALA A 189 5.00 19.68 -16.47
CA ALA A 189 6.05 19.93 -17.47
C ALA A 189 5.64 19.50 -18.89
N ALA A 190 4.80 18.49 -19.01
CA ALA A 190 4.21 18.06 -20.28
C ALA A 190 3.04 18.95 -20.75
N GLY A 191 2.63 19.95 -19.97
CA GLY A 191 1.49 20.83 -20.27
C GLY A 191 0.12 20.14 -20.16
N LYS A 192 0.05 18.96 -19.60
CA LYS A 192 -1.20 18.20 -19.43
C LYS A 192 -2.09 18.77 -18.33
N ILE A 193 -1.49 19.37 -17.31
CA ILE A 193 -2.15 20.04 -16.19
C ILE A 193 -1.57 21.44 -15.98
N VAL A 194 -2.30 22.28 -15.26
CA VAL A 194 -1.85 23.59 -14.77
C VAL A 194 -2.08 23.66 -13.28
N THR A 195 -1.02 23.83 -12.49
CA THR A 195 -1.14 24.07 -11.05
C THR A 195 -1.59 25.51 -10.79
N VAL A 196 -2.82 25.69 -10.31
CA VAL A 196 -3.37 27.01 -9.99
C VAL A 196 -3.28 27.35 -8.50
N GLY A 197 -2.89 26.38 -7.68
CA GLY A 197 -2.65 26.60 -6.26
C GLY A 197 -2.10 25.41 -5.53
N GLU A 198 -1.55 25.70 -4.36
CA GLU A 198 -1.01 24.70 -3.44
C GLU A 198 -1.49 25.01 -2.02
N ILE A 199 -2.01 24.00 -1.36
CA ILE A 199 -2.48 24.07 0.02
C ILE A 199 -1.62 23.14 0.86
N GLN A 200 -1.09 23.66 1.98
CA GLN A 200 -0.25 22.90 2.90
C GLN A 200 -0.91 22.80 4.28
N PRO A 201 -1.54 21.66 4.63
CA PRO A 201 -2.01 21.42 6.00
C PRO A 201 -0.87 21.52 7.01
N LEU A 202 -1.13 22.09 8.17
CA LEU A 202 -0.10 22.26 9.21
C LEU A 202 0.14 20.98 10.03
N GLN A 203 -0.84 20.07 10.03
CA GLN A 203 -0.80 18.79 10.73
C GLN A 203 -1.45 17.71 9.86
N ASP A 204 -1.12 16.45 10.12
CA ASP A 204 -1.75 15.28 9.48
C ASP A 204 -3.11 15.01 10.14
N SER A 205 -4.07 15.89 9.85
CA SER A 205 -5.42 15.77 10.38
C SER A 205 -6.45 16.38 9.43
N VAL A 206 -7.65 15.85 9.50
CA VAL A 206 -8.83 16.35 8.78
C VAL A 206 -9.09 17.84 9.10
N ASP A 207 -9.03 18.20 10.38
CA ASP A 207 -9.30 19.58 10.82
C ASP A 207 -8.28 20.59 10.28
N SER A 208 -7.00 20.20 10.26
CA SER A 208 -5.95 21.06 9.69
C SER A 208 -6.15 21.26 8.19
N ALA A 209 -6.41 20.20 7.45
CA ALA A 209 -6.67 20.27 6.01
C ALA A 209 -7.96 21.06 5.71
N ASN A 210 -9.04 20.83 6.48
CA ASN A 210 -10.28 21.60 6.33
C ASN A 210 -10.03 23.08 6.55
N SER A 211 -9.38 23.47 7.64
CA SER A 211 -9.17 24.89 7.98
C SER A 211 -8.40 25.66 6.90
N VAL A 212 -7.28 25.09 6.40
CA VAL A 212 -6.47 25.74 5.37
C VAL A 212 -7.17 25.75 4.01
N THR A 213 -7.90 24.69 3.67
CA THR A 213 -8.67 24.61 2.43
C THR A 213 -9.83 25.59 2.44
N ALA A 214 -10.60 25.66 3.54
CA ALA A 214 -11.70 26.63 3.66
C ALA A 214 -11.22 28.08 3.52
N ALA A 215 -10.05 28.41 4.11
CA ALA A 215 -9.43 29.73 3.97
C ALA A 215 -9.00 29.99 2.52
N TYR A 216 -8.43 29.02 1.84
CA TYR A 216 -8.00 29.14 0.45
C TYR A 216 -9.19 29.34 -0.50
N LEU A 217 -10.28 28.58 -0.34
CA LEU A 217 -11.49 28.69 -1.15
C LEU A 217 -12.15 30.08 -1.05
N GLN A 218 -11.96 30.83 0.04
CA GLN A 218 -12.47 32.20 0.15
C GLN A 218 -11.78 33.17 -0.81
N SER A 219 -10.56 32.89 -1.25
CA SER A 219 -9.79 33.70 -2.17
C SER A 219 -9.87 33.26 -3.63
N LEU A 220 -10.54 32.13 -3.88
CA LEU A 220 -10.60 31.48 -5.19
C LEU A 220 -11.96 31.72 -5.84
N ASN A 221 -11.97 32.05 -7.16
CA ASN A 221 -13.20 32.01 -7.93
C ASN A 221 -13.43 30.59 -8.46
N ARG A 222 -14.68 30.13 -8.44
CA ARG A 222 -15.02 28.75 -8.90
C ARG A 222 -14.59 28.49 -10.35
N GLU A 223 -14.65 29.51 -11.20
CA GLU A 223 -14.30 29.46 -12.62
C GLU A 223 -12.80 29.38 -12.91
N ASP A 224 -11.95 29.63 -11.91
CA ASP A 224 -10.48 29.60 -12.05
C ASP A 224 -9.86 28.23 -11.77
N VAL A 225 -10.66 27.23 -11.31
CA VAL A 225 -10.21 25.90 -10.90
C VAL A 225 -11.13 24.81 -11.44
N ASP A 226 -10.56 23.73 -11.91
CA ASP A 226 -11.30 22.58 -12.44
C ASP A 226 -11.37 21.43 -11.43
N GLY A 227 -10.38 21.30 -10.52
CA GLY A 227 -10.38 20.27 -9.50
C GLY A 227 -9.31 20.43 -8.41
N VAL A 228 -9.41 19.59 -7.39
CA VAL A 228 -8.45 19.51 -6.27
C VAL A 228 -7.94 18.09 -6.16
N ILE A 229 -6.62 17.89 -5.95
CA ILE A 229 -6.04 16.59 -5.63
C ILE A 229 -5.29 16.68 -4.30
N ALA A 230 -5.69 15.82 -3.36
CA ALA A 230 -5.04 15.66 -2.06
C ALA A 230 -4.10 14.44 -2.08
N TYR A 231 -2.88 14.60 -1.57
CA TYR A 231 -1.89 13.52 -1.55
C TYR A 231 -2.07 12.53 -0.40
N TYR A 232 -3.12 12.64 0.36
CA TYR A 232 -3.45 11.77 1.46
C TYR A 232 -4.96 11.82 1.76
N ASP A 233 -5.56 10.70 2.17
CA ASP A 233 -7.00 10.58 2.45
C ASP A 233 -7.48 11.51 3.56
N LEU A 234 -6.75 11.64 4.69
CA LEU A 234 -7.11 12.59 5.74
C LEU A 234 -7.15 14.04 5.24
N TYR A 235 -6.28 14.39 4.28
CA TYR A 235 -6.37 15.71 3.65
C TYR A 235 -7.57 15.76 2.69
N GLY A 236 -7.84 14.66 1.99
CA GLY A 236 -9.05 14.50 1.17
C GLY A 236 -10.32 14.74 1.96
N GLN A 237 -10.45 14.15 3.15
CA GLN A 237 -11.59 14.37 4.05
C GLN A 237 -11.72 15.85 4.47
N GLY A 238 -10.60 16.50 4.78
CA GLY A 238 -10.59 17.93 5.11
C GLY A 238 -10.98 18.80 3.92
N VAL A 239 -10.49 18.51 2.73
CA VAL A 239 -10.86 19.19 1.47
C VAL A 239 -12.33 19.00 1.16
N TYR A 240 -12.83 17.77 1.28
CA TYR A 240 -14.25 17.45 1.10
C TYR A 240 -15.15 18.29 2.02
N ASN A 241 -14.83 18.33 3.32
CA ASN A 241 -15.59 19.13 4.27
C ASN A 241 -15.59 20.62 3.90
N ALA A 242 -14.43 21.18 3.53
CA ALA A 242 -14.33 22.58 3.14
C ALA A 242 -15.14 22.91 1.86
N ILE A 243 -15.15 22.01 0.89
CA ILE A 243 -15.95 22.16 -0.34
C ILE A 243 -17.45 22.00 0.00
N PHE A 244 -17.80 20.95 0.74
CA PHE A 244 -19.20 20.64 1.10
C PHE A 244 -19.87 21.76 1.88
N GLU A 245 -19.16 22.42 2.78
CA GLU A 245 -19.67 23.54 3.59
C GLU A 245 -19.70 24.89 2.84
N ASN A 246 -19.13 24.99 1.63
CA ASN A 246 -18.99 26.22 0.88
C ASN A 246 -19.98 26.28 -0.29
N ALA A 247 -21.02 27.09 -0.18
CA ALA A 247 -22.09 27.22 -1.17
C ALA A 247 -21.60 27.60 -2.59
N ASN A 248 -20.44 28.25 -2.73
CA ASN A 248 -19.85 28.58 -4.03
C ASN A 248 -19.18 27.39 -4.71
N PHE A 249 -18.86 26.32 -3.96
CA PHE A 249 -18.10 25.17 -4.44
C PHE A 249 -18.83 23.84 -4.30
N ASN A 250 -19.90 23.77 -3.50
CA ASN A 250 -20.61 22.52 -3.21
C ASN A 250 -21.72 22.16 -4.21
N GLY A 251 -21.91 22.95 -5.26
CA GLY A 251 -22.96 22.75 -6.26
C GLY A 251 -24.23 23.56 -6.06
N GLU A 252 -24.40 24.29 -4.95
CA GLU A 252 -25.57 25.15 -4.73
C GLU A 252 -25.60 26.37 -5.68
N ALA A 253 -24.43 26.91 -6.01
CA ALA A 253 -24.29 28.08 -6.91
C ALA A 253 -24.00 27.70 -8.37
N GLY A 254 -23.84 26.41 -8.69
CA GLY A 254 -23.46 25.93 -10.01
C GLY A 254 -22.96 24.50 -9.96
N GLU A 255 -21.94 24.16 -10.75
CA GLU A 255 -21.30 22.84 -10.66
C GLU A 255 -20.39 22.76 -9.43
N ALA A 256 -20.45 21.64 -8.72
CA ALA A 256 -19.56 21.38 -7.60
C ALA A 256 -18.09 21.38 -8.05
N LEU A 257 -17.17 21.72 -7.14
CA LEU A 257 -15.74 21.57 -7.36
C LEU A 257 -15.35 20.10 -7.10
N PRO A 258 -14.97 19.33 -8.11
CA PRO A 258 -14.58 17.95 -7.89
C PRO A 258 -13.18 17.88 -7.26
N MET A 259 -13.02 16.86 -6.44
CA MET A 259 -11.74 16.52 -5.84
C MET A 259 -11.41 15.04 -6.01
N ALA A 260 -10.14 14.71 -5.85
CA ALA A 260 -9.63 13.36 -5.70
C ALA A 260 -8.58 13.31 -4.59
N SER A 261 -8.34 12.13 -4.05
CA SER A 261 -7.29 11.91 -3.04
C SER A 261 -6.48 10.65 -3.32
N VAL A 262 -5.28 10.63 -2.80
CA VAL A 262 -4.53 9.37 -2.65
C VAL A 262 -4.95 8.72 -1.35
N ASP A 263 -4.99 7.40 -1.37
CA ASP A 263 -5.52 6.50 -0.36
C ASP A 263 -7.05 6.58 -0.24
N ILE A 264 -7.66 5.60 0.41
CA ILE A 264 -9.11 5.50 0.60
C ILE A 264 -9.41 4.67 1.86
N ASP A 265 -10.27 5.17 2.73
CA ASP A 265 -10.84 4.42 3.84
C ASP A 265 -12.37 4.35 3.75
N GLN A 266 -13.04 3.80 4.77
CA GLN A 266 -14.50 3.64 4.77
C GLN A 266 -15.25 4.98 4.80
N VAL A 267 -14.69 6.01 5.42
CA VAL A 267 -15.28 7.36 5.44
C VAL A 267 -15.27 7.94 4.02
N ASP A 268 -14.18 7.71 3.30
CA ASP A 268 -14.00 8.19 1.93
C ASP A 268 -14.98 7.51 0.97
N VAL A 269 -15.11 6.17 1.07
CA VAL A 269 -16.12 5.41 0.32
C VAL A 269 -17.52 5.99 0.55
N THR A 270 -17.87 6.28 1.81
CA THR A 270 -19.18 6.86 2.16
C THR A 270 -19.36 8.26 1.56
N ASN A 271 -18.34 9.10 1.63
CA ASN A 271 -18.37 10.46 1.07
C ASN A 271 -18.47 10.43 -0.46
N MET A 272 -17.72 9.55 -1.12
CA MET A 272 -17.77 9.33 -2.57
C MET A 272 -19.15 8.84 -3.03
N GLN A 273 -19.79 7.92 -2.29
CA GLN A 273 -21.14 7.46 -2.57
C GLN A 273 -22.19 8.58 -2.39
N THR A 274 -22.02 9.39 -1.36
CA THR A 274 -22.98 10.44 -1.00
C THR A 274 -22.89 11.65 -1.94
N ARG A 275 -21.68 12.07 -2.29
CA ARG A 275 -21.40 13.24 -3.12
C ARG A 275 -20.33 12.91 -4.20
N PRO A 276 -20.68 12.06 -5.18
CA PRO A 276 -19.79 11.71 -6.28
C PRO A 276 -19.44 12.90 -7.20
N ASP A 277 -20.19 13.99 -7.09
CA ASP A 277 -19.94 15.25 -7.76
C ASP A 277 -18.82 16.07 -7.10
N ILE A 278 -18.57 15.87 -5.80
CA ILE A 278 -17.47 16.47 -5.05
C ILE A 278 -16.29 15.51 -4.99
N TRP A 279 -16.43 14.34 -4.35
CA TRP A 279 -15.32 13.39 -4.28
C TRP A 279 -15.39 12.40 -5.44
N TYR A 280 -14.68 12.73 -6.50
CA TYR A 280 -14.77 12.07 -7.80
C TYR A 280 -14.01 10.76 -7.89
N ALA A 281 -12.80 10.71 -7.30
CA ALA A 281 -11.91 9.55 -7.39
C ALA A 281 -10.97 9.43 -6.19
N ALA A 282 -10.49 8.21 -5.94
CA ALA A 282 -9.37 7.92 -5.04
C ALA A 282 -8.31 7.08 -5.76
N GLY A 283 -7.03 7.42 -5.57
CA GLY A 283 -5.88 6.65 -6.09
C GLY A 283 -5.32 5.76 -4.98
N THR A 284 -5.39 4.45 -5.13
CA THR A 284 -5.01 3.52 -4.06
C THR A 284 -4.43 2.21 -4.60
N THR A 285 -3.90 1.40 -3.71
CA THR A 285 -3.53 0.00 -3.94
C THR A 285 -4.44 -0.91 -3.12
N ASP A 286 -4.45 -2.20 -3.42
CA ASP A 286 -5.14 -3.18 -2.60
C ASP A 286 -4.37 -3.43 -1.30
N TRP A 287 -4.91 -2.96 -0.19
CA TRP A 287 -4.26 -3.04 1.13
C TRP A 287 -4.08 -4.47 1.62
N THR A 288 -5.05 -5.35 1.37
CA THR A 288 -4.98 -6.78 1.69
C THR A 288 -3.86 -7.44 0.89
N LEU A 289 -3.81 -7.17 -0.41
CA LEU A 289 -2.76 -7.68 -1.31
C LEU A 289 -1.38 -7.16 -0.90
N ASN A 290 -1.25 -5.88 -0.55
CA ASN A 290 0.02 -5.29 -0.12
C ASN A 290 0.60 -5.99 1.12
N GLY A 291 -0.25 -6.28 2.11
CA GLY A 291 0.15 -6.99 3.32
C GLY A 291 0.62 -8.41 3.01
N GLU A 292 -0.13 -9.12 2.18
CA GLU A 292 0.21 -10.49 1.81
C GLU A 292 1.48 -10.55 0.94
N ILE A 293 1.67 -9.62 -0.02
CA ILE A 293 2.91 -9.52 -0.80
C ILE A 293 4.11 -9.30 0.12
N ALA A 294 4.01 -8.35 1.06
CA ALA A 294 5.09 -8.05 1.98
C ALA A 294 5.49 -9.28 2.82
N MET A 295 4.51 -10.01 3.34
CA MET A 295 4.76 -11.23 4.11
C MET A 295 5.31 -12.36 3.25
N ARG A 296 4.81 -12.55 2.02
CA ARG A 296 5.36 -13.54 1.07
C ARG A 296 6.82 -13.29 0.77
N LEU A 297 7.21 -12.03 0.56
CA LEU A 297 8.61 -11.66 0.36
C LEU A 297 9.47 -12.07 1.56
N LEU A 298 9.02 -11.80 2.78
CA LEU A 298 9.74 -12.21 3.99
C LEU A 298 9.87 -13.72 4.11
N LEU A 299 8.81 -14.46 3.81
CA LEU A 299 8.82 -15.93 3.88
C LEU A 299 9.72 -16.54 2.79
N LEU A 300 9.79 -15.96 1.60
CA LEU A 300 10.73 -16.36 0.54
C LEU A 300 12.18 -16.08 0.94
N GLU A 301 12.46 -14.96 1.59
CA GLU A 301 13.78 -14.67 2.15
C GLU A 301 14.18 -15.72 3.22
N LEU A 302 13.24 -16.11 4.09
CA LEU A 302 13.45 -17.16 5.09
C LEU A 302 13.70 -18.54 4.47
N ALA A 303 13.07 -18.83 3.34
CA ALA A 303 13.29 -20.06 2.58
C ALA A 303 14.60 -20.04 1.76
N GLY A 304 15.24 -18.87 1.61
CA GLY A 304 16.42 -18.70 0.77
C GLY A 304 16.11 -18.73 -0.73
N GLU A 305 14.87 -18.44 -1.10
CA GLU A 305 14.36 -18.52 -2.50
C GLU A 305 14.19 -17.16 -3.17
N TYR A 306 14.53 -16.06 -2.48
CA TYR A 306 14.27 -14.72 -2.97
C TYR A 306 15.49 -13.82 -2.83
N GLY A 307 15.66 -12.91 -3.78
CA GLY A 307 16.79 -11.99 -3.82
C GLY A 307 16.52 -10.73 -4.65
N VAL A 308 15.32 -10.14 -4.53
CA VAL A 308 15.00 -8.89 -5.21
C VAL A 308 15.15 -7.72 -4.24
N ASP A 309 15.86 -6.68 -4.67
CA ASP A 309 16.14 -5.51 -3.83
C ASP A 309 14.91 -4.62 -3.61
N VAL A 310 14.08 -4.44 -4.65
CA VAL A 310 12.94 -3.50 -4.65
C VAL A 310 11.76 -4.10 -5.40
N VAL A 311 10.56 -4.02 -4.81
CA VAL A 311 9.26 -4.32 -5.42
C VAL A 311 8.38 -3.08 -5.34
N GLU A 312 7.69 -2.74 -6.42
CA GLU A 312 6.74 -1.63 -6.48
C GLU A 312 5.36 -2.09 -6.94
N ILE A 313 4.32 -1.70 -6.22
CA ILE A 313 2.92 -2.03 -6.52
C ILE A 313 2.24 -0.79 -7.13
N PRO A 314 1.78 -0.84 -8.39
CA PRO A 314 1.14 0.30 -9.03
C PRO A 314 -0.22 0.62 -8.41
N GLY A 315 -0.56 1.92 -8.39
CA GLY A 315 -1.86 2.40 -7.96
C GLY A 315 -2.96 2.18 -9.00
N SER A 316 -4.19 2.16 -8.52
CA SER A 316 -5.42 2.15 -9.32
C SER A 316 -6.31 3.33 -8.94
N ALA A 317 -7.08 3.84 -9.88
CA ALA A 317 -8.12 4.81 -9.59
C ALA A 317 -9.44 4.10 -9.26
N ILE A 318 -10.02 4.45 -8.12
CA ILE A 318 -11.39 4.08 -7.74
C ILE A 318 -12.28 5.29 -8.04
N LEU A 319 -13.17 5.18 -8.99
CA LEU A 319 -14.11 6.24 -9.33
C LEU A 319 -15.36 6.16 -8.45
N ALA A 320 -15.85 7.29 -7.98
CA ALA A 320 -17.12 7.36 -7.23
C ALA A 320 -18.29 6.74 -8.01
N SER A 321 -18.28 6.88 -9.35
CA SER A 321 -19.30 6.31 -10.23
C SER A 321 -19.27 4.77 -10.32
N ALA A 322 -18.18 4.13 -9.92
CA ALA A 322 -18.06 2.68 -9.87
C ALA A 322 -18.56 2.09 -8.54
N LEU A 323 -18.65 2.91 -7.48
CA LEU A 323 -19.12 2.48 -6.17
C LEU A 323 -20.60 2.13 -6.21
N LYS A 324 -20.96 1.03 -5.52
CA LYS A 324 -22.32 0.57 -5.30
C LYS A 324 -22.75 0.93 -3.87
N GLU A 325 -24.05 0.78 -3.56
CA GLU A 325 -24.58 1.06 -2.22
C GLU A 325 -23.93 0.20 -1.12
N ASP A 326 -23.53 -1.02 -1.45
CA ASP A 326 -22.89 -1.98 -0.56
C ASP A 326 -21.35 -1.98 -0.65
N SER A 327 -20.75 -1.02 -1.35
CA SER A 327 -19.29 -0.89 -1.42
C SER A 327 -18.70 -0.49 -0.07
N THR A 328 -17.66 -1.20 0.30
CA THR A 328 -16.82 -0.93 1.48
C THR A 328 -15.35 -0.92 1.06
N VAL A 329 -14.47 -0.40 1.91
CA VAL A 329 -13.04 -0.44 1.66
C VAL A 329 -12.51 -1.87 1.47
N GLU A 330 -13.17 -2.87 2.09
CA GLU A 330 -12.79 -4.28 2.03
C GLU A 330 -13.17 -4.95 0.69
N ASN A 331 -14.22 -4.48 0.01
CA ASN A 331 -14.69 -5.09 -1.24
C ASN A 331 -14.39 -4.26 -2.51
N LEU A 332 -13.49 -3.29 -2.43
CA LEU A 332 -13.09 -2.48 -3.59
C LEU A 332 -12.52 -3.33 -4.74
N GLY A 333 -11.91 -4.46 -4.47
CA GLY A 333 -11.41 -5.39 -5.48
C GLY A 333 -12.48 -5.88 -6.47
N GLU A 334 -13.76 -5.86 -6.09
CA GLU A 334 -14.87 -6.26 -6.95
C GLU A 334 -15.22 -5.21 -8.03
N ILE A 335 -14.83 -3.97 -7.82
CA ILE A 335 -15.21 -2.82 -8.65
C ILE A 335 -14.03 -2.09 -9.27
N ALA A 336 -12.85 -2.27 -8.71
CA ALA A 336 -11.61 -1.68 -9.21
C ALA A 336 -11.14 -2.39 -10.48
N GLY A 337 -10.44 -1.67 -11.34
CA GLY A 337 -9.91 -2.22 -12.59
C GLY A 337 -8.87 -3.35 -12.38
N GLU A 338 -8.40 -3.93 -13.49
CA GLU A 338 -7.49 -5.10 -13.50
C GLU A 338 -6.16 -4.89 -12.73
N THR A 339 -5.75 -3.64 -12.50
CA THR A 339 -4.52 -3.32 -11.77
C THR A 339 -4.68 -3.51 -10.27
N TYR A 340 -5.87 -3.22 -9.74
CA TYR A 340 -6.18 -3.39 -8.33
C TYR A 340 -6.34 -4.87 -8.00
N GLY A 341 -5.74 -5.33 -6.90
CA GLY A 341 -5.79 -6.74 -6.53
C GLY A 341 -5.11 -7.68 -7.54
N ASN A 342 -4.19 -7.19 -8.36
CA ASN A 342 -3.52 -7.98 -9.38
C ASN A 342 -2.59 -9.02 -8.77
N LEU A 343 -3.02 -10.28 -8.78
CA LEU A 343 -2.28 -11.41 -8.20
C LEU A 343 -0.93 -11.69 -8.88
N SER A 344 -0.65 -11.09 -10.06
CA SER A 344 0.67 -11.24 -10.70
C SER A 344 1.81 -10.63 -9.89
N TYR A 345 1.51 -9.76 -8.94
CA TYR A 345 2.48 -9.25 -7.96
C TYR A 345 2.74 -10.20 -6.80
N LEU A 346 1.89 -11.22 -6.59
CA LEU A 346 2.16 -12.25 -5.59
C LEU A 346 3.39 -13.03 -6.00
N SER A 347 4.42 -12.97 -5.19
CA SER A 347 5.53 -13.91 -5.27
C SER A 347 5.08 -15.25 -4.73
N VAL A 348 5.16 -16.29 -5.53
CA VAL A 348 4.73 -17.64 -5.16
C VAL A 348 5.87 -18.62 -5.30
N ALA A 349 5.89 -19.61 -4.39
CA ALA A 349 6.69 -20.81 -4.50
C ALA A 349 5.76 -22.03 -4.44
N ASP A 350 6.22 -23.19 -4.86
CA ASP A 350 5.39 -24.40 -4.91
C ASP A 350 4.81 -24.82 -3.55
N TRP A 351 5.39 -24.35 -2.46
CA TRP A 351 4.95 -24.59 -1.07
C TRP A 351 4.03 -23.48 -0.52
N MET A 352 3.84 -22.37 -1.24
CA MET A 352 2.93 -21.28 -0.85
C MET A 352 1.55 -21.43 -1.47
N PRO A 353 0.48 -20.93 -0.81
CA PRO A 353 -0.82 -20.76 -1.47
C PRO A 353 -0.68 -19.91 -2.75
N ALA A 354 -1.29 -20.37 -3.85
CA ALA A 354 -1.22 -19.68 -5.14
C ALA A 354 -2.13 -18.44 -5.17
N ASP A 355 -3.18 -18.44 -4.39
CA ASP A 355 -4.19 -17.38 -4.34
C ASP A 355 -4.03 -16.52 -3.08
N LEU A 356 -4.59 -15.31 -3.12
CA LEU A 356 -4.77 -14.44 -1.97
C LEU A 356 -5.67 -15.14 -0.93
N LEU A 357 -5.22 -15.24 0.32
CA LEU A 357 -5.93 -15.99 1.38
C LEU A 357 -6.98 -15.12 2.08
N HIS A 358 -6.64 -13.89 2.37
CA HIS A 358 -7.58 -12.95 2.95
C HIS A 358 -8.52 -12.40 1.87
N LYS A 359 -9.83 -12.47 2.11
CA LYS A 359 -10.87 -12.03 1.16
C LYS A 359 -11.82 -11.05 1.81
#